data_6b3e3208e1ef4d00b232e608c4995086
#
_entry.id   6b3e3208e1ef4d00b232e608c4995086
#
_cell.length_a   1.000
_cell.length_b   1.000
_cell.length_c   1.000
_cell.angle_alpha   90.00
_cell.angle_beta   90.00
_cell.angle_gamma   90.00
#
_symmetry.space_group_name_H-M   'P 1'
#
loop_
_entity.id
_entity.type
_entity.pdbx_description
1 polymer ?
#
loop_
_entity_poly.entity_id
_entity_poly.type
_entity_poly.pdbx_seq_one_letter_code
_entity_poly.pdbx_strand_id
1 'polypeptide(L)'
;AASQVDNLYVIVVKEDRSRFPYSERKAMIEAGCAGLDNVIVCEGSDYAVSAATFPTYFLKQLDESTPAHIELDLDLFVKHIAQPLGVTVRFAGSEPEDDLTRCYNKMMSKILPAGENPIGFVEIPRFEQDGKPVSATSLRNALDRGDLKSAIGLVPVSTIPYMIADLAERALRMELETTPKPGLVDKLDNGAHKDMDYAL
;
A
#
# COMPACT_ATOMS: atom_id res chain seq x y z
N ALA A 1 -2.74 17.56 -7.51
CA ALA A 1 -4.02 17.02 -8.03
C ALA A 1 -5.21 17.80 -7.47
N ALA A 2 -5.47 17.80 -6.16
CA ALA A 2 -6.68 18.38 -5.57
C ALA A 2 -6.97 19.84 -6.01
N SER A 3 -5.96 20.67 -6.15
CA SER A 3 -6.11 22.07 -6.60
C SER A 3 -6.47 22.24 -8.09
N GLN A 4 -6.55 21.16 -8.85
CA GLN A 4 -6.78 21.17 -10.29
C GLN A 4 -8.16 20.64 -10.70
N VAL A 5 -8.96 20.19 -9.73
CA VAL A 5 -10.27 19.56 -9.96
C VAL A 5 -11.27 19.95 -8.88
N ASP A 6 -12.54 19.87 -9.21
CA ASP A 6 -13.63 20.13 -8.24
C ASP A 6 -13.70 19.02 -7.19
N ASN A 7 -13.54 17.76 -7.60
CA ASN A 7 -13.50 16.59 -6.72
C ASN A 7 -12.34 15.67 -7.12
N LEU A 8 -11.58 15.20 -6.13
CA LEU A 8 -10.51 14.22 -6.30
C LEU A 8 -10.87 12.94 -5.58
N TYR A 9 -11.06 11.86 -6.32
CA TYR A 9 -11.21 10.51 -5.77
C TYR A 9 -9.83 9.86 -5.60
N VAL A 10 -9.47 9.50 -4.37
CA VAL A 10 -8.24 8.77 -4.06
C VAL A 10 -8.60 7.31 -3.80
N ILE A 11 -8.30 6.45 -4.76
CA ILE A 11 -8.60 5.02 -4.68
C ILE A 11 -7.41 4.28 -4.05
N VAL A 12 -7.63 3.67 -2.90
CA VAL A 12 -6.60 2.92 -2.17
C VAL A 12 -6.61 1.47 -2.64
N VAL A 13 -5.51 1.01 -3.26
CA VAL A 13 -5.37 -0.38 -3.73
C VAL A 13 -5.43 -1.35 -2.55
N LYS A 14 -6.30 -2.38 -2.63
CA LYS A 14 -6.57 -3.33 -1.53
C LYS A 14 -5.46 -4.34 -1.27
N GLU A 15 -4.57 -4.57 -2.23
CA GLU A 15 -3.55 -5.61 -2.15
C GLU A 15 -2.62 -5.42 -0.95
N ASP A 16 -2.54 -6.42 -0.07
CA ASP A 16 -1.85 -6.36 1.22
C ASP A 16 -0.44 -7.01 1.17
N ARG A 17 0.37 -6.66 0.16
CA ARG A 17 1.79 -7.05 0.09
C ARG A 17 2.75 -5.98 0.59
N SER A 18 2.22 -4.95 1.23
CA SER A 18 3.00 -3.84 1.76
C SER A 18 3.29 -3.99 3.25
N ARG A 19 4.26 -3.19 3.76
CA ARG A 19 4.59 -3.13 5.19
C ARG A 19 3.38 -2.81 6.06
N PHE A 20 2.53 -1.89 5.60
CA PHE A 20 1.33 -1.46 6.30
C PHE A 20 0.11 -2.16 5.71
N PRO A 21 -0.75 -2.79 6.53
CA PRO A 21 -2.01 -3.36 6.08
C PRO A 21 -2.90 -2.34 5.36
N TYR A 22 -3.83 -2.83 4.57
CA TYR A 22 -4.75 -1.97 3.82
C TYR A 22 -5.47 -0.93 4.70
N SER A 23 -5.98 -1.36 5.86
CA SER A 23 -6.68 -0.49 6.81
C SER A 23 -5.82 0.68 7.30
N GLU A 24 -4.57 0.42 7.62
CA GLU A 24 -3.63 1.46 8.05
C GLU A 24 -3.26 2.40 6.91
N ARG A 25 -3.01 1.86 5.72
CA ARG A 25 -2.72 2.69 4.53
C ARG A 25 -3.87 3.63 4.22
N LYS A 26 -5.12 3.13 4.28
CA LYS A 26 -6.32 3.94 4.09
C LYS A 26 -6.41 5.02 5.16
N ALA A 27 -6.26 4.68 6.44
CA ALA A 27 -6.30 5.64 7.55
C ALA A 27 -5.21 6.72 7.45
N MET A 28 -3.99 6.36 7.04
CA MET A 28 -2.91 7.33 6.80
C MET A 28 -3.26 8.32 5.68
N ILE A 29 -3.88 7.85 4.59
CA ILE A 29 -4.30 8.69 3.47
C ILE A 29 -5.45 9.61 3.92
N GLU A 30 -6.45 9.09 4.62
CA GLU A 30 -7.55 9.89 5.17
C GLU A 30 -7.03 10.97 6.10
N ALA A 31 -6.13 10.64 7.02
CA ALA A 31 -5.50 11.61 7.90
C ALA A 31 -4.68 12.67 7.15
N GLY A 32 -3.99 12.26 6.07
CA GLY A 32 -3.22 13.17 5.21
C GLY A 32 -4.08 14.10 4.38
N CYS A 33 -5.31 13.70 4.07
CA CYS A 33 -6.27 14.47 3.25
C CYS A 33 -7.30 15.23 4.08
N ALA A 34 -7.34 15.10 5.41
CA ALA A 34 -8.39 15.65 6.28
C ALA A 34 -8.59 17.19 6.18
N GLY A 35 -7.60 17.92 5.66
CA GLY A 35 -7.69 19.38 5.42
C GLY A 35 -8.07 19.76 3.98
N LEU A 36 -8.48 18.81 3.14
CA LEU A 36 -8.81 19.02 1.73
C LEU A 36 -10.27 18.67 1.50
N ASP A 37 -11.13 19.68 1.42
CA ASP A 37 -12.60 19.53 1.37
C ASP A 37 -13.08 18.82 0.09
N ASN A 38 -12.28 18.85 -0.98
CA ASN A 38 -12.61 18.24 -2.27
C ASN A 38 -11.95 16.87 -2.50
N VAL A 39 -11.37 16.26 -1.46
CA VAL A 39 -10.75 14.94 -1.57
C VAL A 39 -11.63 13.87 -0.94
N ILE A 40 -11.96 12.86 -1.72
CA ILE A 40 -12.77 11.71 -1.32
C ILE A 40 -11.91 10.47 -1.36
N VAL A 41 -11.60 9.91 -0.20
CA VAL A 41 -10.82 8.66 -0.11
C VAL A 41 -11.77 7.47 -0.26
N CYS A 42 -11.56 6.70 -1.32
CA CYS A 42 -12.38 5.56 -1.69
C CYS A 42 -11.66 4.25 -1.39
N GLU A 43 -12.44 3.22 -1.05
CA GLU A 43 -11.91 1.86 -1.04
C GLU A 43 -11.55 1.41 -2.45
N GLY A 44 -10.43 0.70 -2.57
CA GLY A 44 -10.09 0.01 -3.79
C GLY A 44 -11.10 -1.10 -4.08
N SER A 45 -11.29 -1.40 -5.35
CA SER A 45 -12.10 -2.52 -5.83
C SER A 45 -11.21 -3.52 -6.55
N ASP A 46 -11.77 -4.69 -6.86
CA ASP A 46 -11.10 -5.70 -7.67
C ASP A 46 -10.87 -5.26 -9.13
N TYR A 47 -11.43 -4.10 -9.51
CA TYR A 47 -11.30 -3.49 -10.84
C TYR A 47 -10.18 -2.44 -10.95
N ALA A 48 -9.45 -2.16 -9.88
CA ALA A 48 -8.39 -1.17 -9.87
C ALA A 48 -7.09 -1.78 -9.36
N VAL A 49 -6.17 -2.09 -10.26
CA VAL A 49 -4.84 -2.63 -9.96
C VAL A 49 -4.92 -3.78 -8.95
N SER A 50 -5.52 -4.90 -9.36
CA SER A 50 -5.61 -6.11 -8.55
C SER A 50 -4.69 -7.21 -9.09
N ALA A 51 -4.39 -8.20 -8.26
CA ALA A 51 -3.63 -9.37 -8.71
C ALA A 51 -4.36 -10.17 -9.81
N ALA A 52 -5.69 -10.04 -9.89
CA ALA A 52 -6.50 -10.69 -10.93
C ALA A 52 -6.46 -9.94 -12.27
N THR A 53 -6.43 -8.60 -12.24
CA THR A 53 -6.46 -7.76 -13.45
C THR A 53 -5.07 -7.38 -13.95
N PHE A 54 -4.09 -7.28 -13.05
CA PHE A 54 -2.74 -6.86 -13.39
C PHE A 54 -1.67 -7.66 -12.58
N PRO A 55 -1.55 -8.98 -12.80
CA PRO A 55 -0.63 -9.83 -12.03
C PRO A 55 0.83 -9.39 -12.17
N THR A 56 1.28 -8.94 -13.34
CA THR A 56 2.66 -8.49 -13.56
C THR A 56 3.04 -7.27 -12.72
N TYR A 57 2.07 -6.42 -12.35
CA TYR A 57 2.30 -5.30 -11.43
C TYR A 57 2.82 -5.77 -10.07
N PHE A 58 2.24 -6.83 -9.52
CA PHE A 58 2.61 -7.38 -8.21
C PHE A 58 3.86 -8.26 -8.27
N LEU A 59 4.16 -8.84 -9.42
CA LEU A 59 5.38 -9.61 -9.64
C LEU A 59 6.59 -8.74 -9.94
N LYS A 60 6.38 -7.44 -10.18
CA LYS A 60 7.42 -6.49 -10.59
C LYS A 60 8.23 -6.96 -11.80
N GLN A 61 7.54 -7.61 -12.72
CA GLN A 61 8.14 -8.16 -13.95
C GLN A 61 7.54 -7.49 -15.17
N LEU A 62 8.42 -7.03 -16.06
CA LEU A 62 8.04 -6.63 -17.41
C LEU A 62 8.25 -7.85 -18.31
N ASP A 63 7.18 -8.29 -18.96
CA ASP A 63 7.21 -9.37 -19.94
C ASP A 63 6.32 -9.02 -21.16
N GLU A 64 6.21 -9.94 -22.09
CA GLU A 64 5.42 -9.76 -23.31
C GLU A 64 3.91 -9.61 -23.05
N SER A 65 3.40 -10.10 -21.90
CA SER A 65 2.00 -9.99 -21.50
C SER A 65 1.66 -8.68 -20.79
N THR A 66 2.67 -7.93 -20.34
CA THR A 66 2.48 -6.69 -19.58
C THR A 66 1.59 -5.65 -20.29
N PRO A 67 1.74 -5.38 -21.60
CA PRO A 67 0.85 -4.44 -22.29
C PRO A 67 -0.61 -4.87 -22.26
N ALA A 68 -0.90 -6.17 -22.46
CA ALA A 68 -2.27 -6.69 -22.43
C ALA A 68 -2.90 -6.59 -21.02
N HIS A 69 -2.12 -6.83 -19.97
CA HIS A 69 -2.58 -6.64 -18.59
C HIS A 69 -2.87 -5.16 -18.29
N ILE A 70 -2.05 -4.24 -18.78
CA ILE A 70 -2.28 -2.80 -18.63
C ILE A 70 -3.55 -2.39 -19.38
N GLU A 71 -3.74 -2.83 -20.62
CA GLU A 71 -4.94 -2.54 -21.41
C GLU A 71 -6.20 -3.05 -20.72
N LEU A 72 -6.19 -4.28 -20.19
CA LEU A 72 -7.30 -4.84 -19.43
C LEU A 72 -7.60 -4.01 -18.18
N ASP A 73 -6.59 -3.67 -17.39
CA ASP A 73 -6.76 -2.88 -16.17
C ASP A 73 -7.33 -1.49 -16.48
N LEU A 74 -6.87 -0.85 -17.55
CA LEU A 74 -7.38 0.45 -17.99
C LEU A 74 -8.82 0.36 -18.52
N ASP A 75 -9.17 -0.68 -19.25
CA ASP A 75 -10.54 -0.91 -19.71
C ASP A 75 -11.51 -1.11 -18.54
N LEU A 76 -11.11 -1.92 -17.55
CA LEU A 76 -11.89 -2.12 -16.32
C LEU A 76 -12.00 -0.81 -15.52
N PHE A 77 -10.91 -0.06 -15.38
CA PHE A 77 -10.93 1.26 -14.74
C PHE A 77 -11.92 2.20 -15.43
N VAL A 78 -11.88 2.31 -16.74
CA VAL A 78 -12.78 3.20 -17.49
C VAL A 78 -14.23 2.79 -17.29
N LYS A 79 -14.57 1.50 -17.44
CA LYS A 79 -15.95 0.99 -17.42
C LYS A 79 -16.56 0.98 -16.01
N HIS A 80 -15.79 0.55 -15.02
CA HIS A 80 -16.30 0.27 -13.68
C HIS A 80 -16.02 1.36 -12.65
N ILE A 81 -15.13 2.30 -12.95
CA ILE A 81 -14.75 3.36 -12.03
C ILE A 81 -14.97 4.74 -12.67
N ALA A 82 -14.30 5.01 -13.78
CA ALA A 82 -14.28 6.36 -14.35
C ALA A 82 -15.64 6.80 -14.87
N GLN A 83 -16.32 5.98 -15.64
CA GLN A 83 -17.65 6.30 -16.18
C GLN A 83 -18.71 6.46 -15.07
N PRO A 84 -18.86 5.52 -14.11
CA PRO A 84 -19.84 5.69 -13.03
C PRO A 84 -19.60 6.90 -12.14
N LEU A 85 -18.34 7.31 -11.95
CA LEU A 85 -17.97 8.48 -11.14
C LEU A 85 -17.87 9.78 -11.93
N GLY A 86 -18.04 9.74 -13.25
CA GLY A 86 -17.87 10.91 -14.12
C GLY A 86 -16.46 11.47 -14.13
N VAL A 87 -15.44 10.59 -14.03
CA VAL A 87 -14.02 11.00 -14.00
C VAL A 87 -13.62 11.56 -15.36
N THR A 88 -13.10 12.78 -15.37
CA THR A 88 -12.61 13.47 -16.57
C THR A 88 -11.09 13.52 -16.69
N VAL A 89 -10.38 13.29 -15.58
CA VAL A 89 -8.92 13.29 -15.56
C VAL A 89 -8.39 12.27 -14.55
N ARG A 90 -7.33 11.55 -14.91
CA ARG A 90 -6.60 10.65 -14.02
C ARG A 90 -5.21 11.23 -13.72
N PHE A 91 -4.84 11.24 -12.45
CA PHE A 91 -3.52 11.65 -12.00
C PHE A 91 -2.69 10.43 -11.62
N ALA A 92 -1.39 10.47 -11.93
CA ALA A 92 -0.41 9.52 -11.43
C ALA A 92 0.89 10.24 -11.06
N GLY A 93 1.64 9.70 -10.11
CA GLY A 93 2.98 10.19 -9.82
C GLY A 93 3.99 9.72 -10.87
N SER A 94 4.97 10.55 -11.19
CA SER A 94 6.11 10.10 -11.99
C SER A 94 6.92 9.02 -11.24
N GLU A 95 7.45 8.06 -11.99
CA GLU A 95 8.23 6.97 -11.41
C GLU A 95 9.52 6.75 -12.19
N PRO A 96 10.61 7.40 -11.80
CA PRO A 96 11.88 7.31 -12.53
C PRO A 96 12.62 5.98 -12.34
N GLU A 97 12.35 5.26 -11.23
CA GLU A 97 13.12 4.08 -10.82
C GLU A 97 12.42 2.74 -11.09
N ASP A 98 11.10 2.74 -11.29
CA ASP A 98 10.30 1.53 -11.56
C ASP A 98 9.85 1.51 -13.02
N ASP A 99 10.48 0.66 -13.84
CA ASP A 99 10.19 0.53 -15.27
C ASP A 99 8.76 0.11 -15.55
N LEU A 100 8.17 -0.72 -14.71
CA LEU A 100 6.80 -1.18 -14.86
C LEU A 100 5.81 -0.03 -14.67
N THR A 101 5.96 0.75 -13.59
CA THR A 101 5.12 1.92 -13.33
C THR A 101 5.29 2.97 -14.42
N ARG A 102 6.51 3.16 -14.92
CA ARG A 102 6.78 4.06 -16.04
C ARG A 102 6.09 3.59 -17.33
N CYS A 103 6.11 2.28 -17.61
CA CYS A 103 5.39 1.68 -18.73
C CYS A 103 3.88 1.90 -18.59
N TYR A 104 3.35 1.69 -17.41
CA TYR A 104 1.93 1.91 -17.09
C TYR A 104 1.53 3.38 -17.31
N ASN A 105 2.29 4.35 -16.78
CA ASN A 105 2.04 5.77 -16.99
C ASN A 105 2.06 6.15 -18.50
N LYS A 106 3.03 5.61 -19.24
CA LYS A 106 3.12 5.82 -20.69
C LYS A 106 1.92 5.25 -21.44
N MET A 107 1.40 4.11 -21.04
CA MET A 107 0.20 3.53 -21.66
C MET A 107 -1.05 4.31 -21.28
N MET A 108 -1.21 4.72 -20.00
CA MET A 108 -2.29 5.60 -19.58
C MET A 108 -2.35 6.89 -20.39
N SER A 109 -1.21 7.53 -20.63
CA SER A 109 -1.15 8.79 -21.40
C SER A 109 -1.60 8.65 -22.86
N LYS A 110 -1.57 7.42 -23.40
CA LYS A 110 -2.00 7.13 -24.77
C LYS A 110 -3.43 6.63 -24.84
N ILE A 111 -3.80 5.70 -23.95
CA ILE A 111 -5.06 4.96 -24.02
C ILE A 111 -6.22 5.82 -23.50
N LEU A 112 -6.06 6.48 -22.35
CA LEU A 112 -7.15 7.21 -21.72
C LEU A 112 -7.70 8.36 -22.57
N PRO A 113 -6.86 9.21 -23.22
CA PRO A 113 -7.37 10.27 -24.09
C PRO A 113 -7.93 9.79 -25.44
N ALA A 114 -7.56 8.58 -25.87
CA ALA A 114 -7.96 8.04 -27.16
C ALA A 114 -9.27 7.24 -27.15
N GLY A 115 -9.85 6.99 -25.97
CA GLY A 115 -11.09 6.22 -25.80
C GLY A 115 -12.33 6.96 -26.29
N GLU A 116 -13.46 6.26 -26.37
CA GLU A 116 -14.78 6.84 -26.75
C GLU A 116 -15.22 7.96 -25.79
N ASN A 117 -14.90 7.82 -24.51
CA ASN A 117 -15.08 8.86 -23.50
C ASN A 117 -13.69 9.31 -23.03
N PRO A 118 -13.07 10.29 -23.67
CA PRO A 118 -11.70 10.70 -23.39
C PRO A 118 -11.50 11.12 -21.94
N ILE A 119 -10.52 10.53 -21.28
CA ILE A 119 -10.10 10.88 -19.92
C ILE A 119 -8.72 11.50 -20.00
N GLY A 120 -8.57 12.74 -19.52
CA GLY A 120 -7.25 13.38 -19.44
C GLY A 120 -6.29 12.58 -18.55
N PHE A 121 -5.01 12.64 -18.85
CA PHE A 121 -3.97 12.05 -18.00
C PHE A 121 -2.95 13.11 -17.62
N VAL A 122 -2.68 13.21 -16.33
CA VAL A 122 -1.70 14.16 -15.77
C VAL A 122 -0.69 13.42 -14.92
N GLU A 123 0.56 13.42 -15.35
CA GLU A 123 1.67 12.91 -14.55
C GLU A 123 2.21 14.02 -13.65
N ILE A 124 2.18 13.78 -12.33
CA ILE A 124 2.65 14.72 -11.31
C ILE A 124 4.11 14.38 -11.00
N PRO A 125 5.04 15.35 -11.11
CA PRO A 125 6.41 15.13 -10.69
C PRO A 125 6.49 14.66 -9.24
N ARG A 126 7.42 13.75 -8.96
CA ARG A 126 7.65 13.27 -7.60
C ARG A 126 8.14 14.41 -6.71
N PHE A 127 7.65 14.44 -5.49
CA PHE A 127 8.14 15.39 -4.50
C PHE A 127 9.60 15.06 -4.17
N GLU A 128 10.44 16.09 -4.17
CA GLU A 128 11.86 16.00 -3.83
C GLU A 128 12.14 16.69 -2.51
N GLN A 129 12.99 16.08 -1.71
CA GLN A 129 13.53 16.66 -0.49
C GLN A 129 15.07 16.57 -0.55
N ASP A 130 15.73 17.69 -0.36
CA ASP A 130 17.19 17.80 -0.47
C ASP A 130 17.76 17.27 -1.80
N GLY A 131 17.02 17.51 -2.91
CA GLY A 131 17.40 17.08 -4.26
C GLY A 131 17.26 15.57 -4.49
N LYS A 132 16.56 14.85 -3.63
CA LYS A 132 16.27 13.42 -3.78
C LYS A 132 14.77 13.17 -3.80
N PRO A 133 14.29 12.29 -4.69
CA PRO A 133 12.88 11.93 -4.72
C PRO A 133 12.49 11.21 -3.42
N VAL A 134 11.39 11.66 -2.82
CA VAL A 134 10.78 10.97 -1.68
C VAL A 134 10.12 9.70 -2.19
N SER A 135 10.54 8.56 -1.65
CA SER A 135 10.03 7.26 -2.07
C SER A 135 9.58 6.39 -0.90
N ALA A 136 8.62 5.51 -1.15
CA ALA A 136 8.19 4.51 -0.18
C ALA A 136 9.34 3.55 0.19
N THR A 137 10.28 3.32 -0.71
CA THR A 137 11.47 2.51 -0.46
C THR A 137 12.40 3.20 0.55
N SER A 138 12.64 4.51 0.40
CA SER A 138 13.43 5.27 1.37
C SER A 138 12.81 5.26 2.76
N LEU A 139 11.47 5.40 2.84
CA LEU A 139 10.73 5.31 4.10
C LEU A 139 10.87 3.92 4.74
N ARG A 140 10.61 2.84 3.98
CA ARG A 140 10.75 1.47 4.48
C ARG A 140 12.15 1.19 5.00
N ASN A 141 13.17 1.60 4.25
CA ASN A 141 14.57 1.43 4.66
C ASN A 141 14.90 2.19 5.97
N ALA A 142 14.35 3.39 6.16
CA ALA A 142 14.51 4.12 7.41
C ALA A 142 13.86 3.39 8.59
N LEU A 143 12.62 2.94 8.41
CA LEU A 143 11.88 2.17 9.42
C LEU A 143 12.54 0.82 9.75
N ASP A 144 13.11 0.12 8.75
CA ASP A 144 13.80 -1.16 8.96
C ASP A 144 15.09 -1.01 9.78
N ARG A 145 15.72 0.16 9.71
CA ARG A 145 16.87 0.52 10.56
C ARG A 145 16.49 1.12 11.91
N GLY A 146 15.19 1.30 12.19
CA GLY A 146 14.74 2.01 13.39
C GLY A 146 15.05 3.52 13.38
N ASP A 147 15.38 4.09 12.22
CA ASP A 147 15.69 5.50 12.06
C ASP A 147 14.41 6.34 11.92
N LEU A 148 13.76 6.55 13.06
CA LEU A 148 12.52 7.33 13.14
C LEU A 148 12.72 8.79 12.66
N LYS A 149 13.89 9.37 12.91
CA LYS A 149 14.17 10.75 12.50
C LYS A 149 14.11 10.91 10.99
N SER A 150 14.77 10.02 10.26
CA SER A 150 14.72 10.02 8.80
C SER A 150 13.32 9.67 8.29
N ALA A 151 12.63 8.71 8.91
CA ALA A 151 11.28 8.32 8.51
C ALA A 151 10.27 9.48 8.63
N ILE A 152 10.29 10.22 9.75
CA ILE A 152 9.43 11.39 9.98
C ILE A 152 9.63 12.48 8.92
N GLY A 153 10.88 12.69 8.47
CA GLY A 153 11.17 13.65 7.42
C GLY A 153 10.55 13.32 6.05
N LEU A 154 10.17 12.07 5.82
CA LEU A 154 9.65 11.60 4.53
C LEU A 154 8.12 11.54 4.45
N VAL A 155 7.41 11.87 5.53
CA VAL A 155 5.96 11.68 5.63
C VAL A 155 5.26 12.94 6.14
N PRO A 156 3.96 13.13 5.83
CA PRO A 156 3.16 14.16 6.45
C PRO A 156 3.05 13.96 7.98
N VAL A 157 2.92 15.06 8.71
CA VAL A 157 2.79 15.04 10.19
C VAL A 157 1.65 14.11 10.65
N SER A 158 0.56 14.08 9.91
CA SER A 158 -0.62 13.23 10.17
C SER A 158 -0.32 11.72 10.16
N THR A 159 0.75 11.28 9.48
CA THR A 159 1.13 9.86 9.42
C THR A 159 2.20 9.45 10.43
N ILE A 160 2.81 10.41 11.14
CA ILE A 160 3.85 10.12 12.15
C ILE A 160 3.39 9.12 13.23
N PRO A 161 2.16 9.22 13.79
CA PRO A 161 1.69 8.25 14.79
C PRO A 161 1.75 6.79 14.32
N TYR A 162 1.46 6.54 13.05
CA TYR A 162 1.54 5.20 12.47
C TYR A 162 2.98 4.68 12.37
N MET A 163 3.94 5.56 12.06
CA MET A 163 5.36 5.19 12.04
C MET A 163 5.88 4.83 13.42
N ILE A 164 5.46 5.57 14.43
CA ILE A 164 5.80 5.29 15.84
C ILE A 164 5.19 3.96 16.28
N ALA A 165 3.93 3.71 15.95
CA ALA A 165 3.23 2.47 16.29
C ALA A 165 3.91 1.24 15.64
N ASP A 166 4.25 1.31 14.35
CA ASP A 166 4.96 0.24 13.65
C ASP A 166 6.33 -0.09 14.29
N LEU A 167 7.10 0.93 14.64
CA LEU A 167 8.39 0.71 15.29
C LEU A 167 8.25 0.14 16.70
N ALA A 168 7.26 0.60 17.47
CA ALA A 168 6.98 0.09 18.82
C ALA A 168 6.54 -1.38 18.76
N GLU A 169 5.64 -1.74 17.85
CA GLU A 169 5.19 -3.12 17.67
C GLU A 169 6.34 -4.05 17.28
N ARG A 170 7.23 -3.61 16.39
CA ARG A 170 8.41 -4.39 15.98
C ARG A 170 9.39 -4.58 17.12
N ALA A 171 9.66 -3.54 17.91
CA ALA A 171 10.52 -3.64 19.08
C ALA A 171 9.97 -4.66 20.08
N LEU A 172 8.67 -4.59 20.38
CA LEU A 172 7.99 -5.53 21.27
C LEU A 172 8.05 -6.97 20.73
N ARG A 173 7.85 -7.17 19.44
CA ARG A 173 7.93 -8.50 18.81
C ARG A 173 9.34 -9.09 18.93
N MET A 174 10.38 -8.29 18.70
CA MET A 174 11.76 -8.72 18.86
C MET A 174 12.09 -9.11 20.31
N GLU A 175 11.59 -8.35 21.29
CA GLU A 175 11.76 -8.69 22.71
C GLU A 175 11.07 -10.00 23.07
N LEU A 176 9.86 -10.24 22.55
CA LEU A 176 9.12 -11.48 22.77
C LEU A 176 9.79 -12.71 22.13
N GLU A 177 10.42 -12.54 20.97
CA GLU A 177 11.16 -13.61 20.29
C GLU A 177 12.50 -13.93 20.97
N THR A 178 13.14 -12.92 21.58
CA THR A 178 14.44 -13.08 22.27
C THR A 178 14.30 -13.47 23.73
N THR A 179 13.13 -13.24 24.34
CA THR A 179 12.87 -13.63 25.73
C THR A 179 12.65 -15.15 25.80
N PRO A 180 13.46 -15.92 26.54
CA PRO A 180 13.21 -17.35 26.73
C PRO A 180 11.81 -17.52 27.29
N LYS A 181 10.96 -18.31 26.61
CA LYS A 181 9.65 -18.68 27.17
C LYS A 181 9.92 -19.30 28.54
N PRO A 182 9.34 -18.76 29.63
CA PRO A 182 9.48 -19.42 30.94
C PRO A 182 9.00 -20.84 30.74
N GLY A 183 9.89 -21.79 31.00
CA GLY A 183 9.66 -23.19 30.72
C GLY A 183 8.36 -23.65 31.37
N LEU A 184 7.43 -24.10 30.53
CA LEU A 184 6.32 -24.96 30.93
C LEU A 184 6.87 -26.35 31.17
N VAL A 185 7.97 -26.41 31.94
CA VAL A 185 8.68 -27.63 32.26
C VAL A 185 8.64 -27.78 33.79
N ASP A 186 8.31 -28.98 34.21
CA ASP A 186 8.47 -29.55 35.56
C ASP A 186 7.39 -29.25 36.60
N LYS A 187 6.11 -29.41 36.28
CA LYS A 187 5.12 -29.74 37.28
C LYS A 187 4.34 -31.05 37.03
N LEU A 188 4.82 -31.91 36.17
CA LEU A 188 4.16 -33.21 35.92
C LEU A 188 5.05 -34.42 36.26
N ASP A 189 6.15 -34.22 36.95
CA ASP A 189 6.96 -35.37 37.38
C ASP A 189 7.37 -35.26 38.84
N ASN A 190 6.39 -35.27 39.74
CA ASN A 190 6.55 -35.68 41.16
C ASN A 190 5.17 -35.90 41.74
N GLY A 191 4.66 -37.10 41.61
CA GLY A 191 3.40 -37.44 42.26
C GLY A 191 2.96 -38.86 42.04
N ALA A 192 3.71 -39.78 42.64
CA ALA A 192 3.17 -41.02 43.24
C ALA A 192 2.36 -41.95 42.33
N HIS A 193 3.01 -42.98 41.84
CA HIS A 193 2.42 -44.31 41.81
C HIS A 193 1.81 -44.60 43.19
N LYS A 194 0.53 -44.71 43.29
CA LYS A 194 -0.20 -45.49 44.27
C LYS A 194 -1.22 -46.31 43.54
N ASP A 195 -0.98 -47.62 43.66
CA ASP A 195 -1.86 -48.68 43.36
C ASP A 195 -3.32 -48.38 43.71
N MET A 196 -4.22 -48.63 42.77
CA MET A 196 -5.59 -49.01 43.11
C MET A 196 -6.05 -50.04 42.06
N ASP A 197 -5.96 -51.30 42.48
CA ASP A 197 -6.76 -52.39 42.03
C ASP A 197 -8.25 -52.03 42.09
N TYR A 198 -8.94 -52.13 41.02
CA TYR A 198 -10.37 -52.43 41.00
C TYR A 198 -10.66 -53.55 39.99
N ALA A 199 -10.86 -54.70 40.57
CA ALA A 199 -11.62 -55.80 39.92
C ALA A 199 -13.11 -55.35 39.80
N LEU A 200 -13.68 -55.56 38.64
CA LEU A 200 -14.92 -56.23 38.30
C LEU A 200 -15.24 -55.97 36.80
#